data_fe59a7bb512cc84f2b96ecb000e4fe61
#
_entry.id   fe59a7bb512cc84f2b96ecb000e4fe61
#
_cell.length_a   1.000
_cell.length_b   1.000
_cell.length_c   1.000
_cell.angle_alpha   90.00
_cell.angle_beta   90.00
_cell.angle_gamma   90.00
#
_symmetry.space_group_name_H-M   'P 1'
#
loop_
_entity.id
_entity.type
_entity.pdbx_description
1 polymer ?
#
loop_
_entity_poly.entity_id
_entity_poly.type
_entity_poly.pdbx_seq_one_letter_code
_entity_poly.pdbx_strand_id
1 'polypeptide(L)'
;MELIDGNRIAADIVAELKQRVAAIPGRKPCLALVRVGEDPASVSYVRKKEKTAEEIGIAGRLILPPVTIPQAELFALIDQLNADDGVDGILVQSPLPKQIDELQVFRRLEPEKDVDGLGTMNLGKVAQDDDTGFVSCTPAEIGRAHV
;
A
#
# COMPACT_ATOMS: atom_id res chain seq x y z
N MET A 1 -14.68 -23.12 21.11
CA MET A 1 -14.49 -21.82 20.43
C MET A 1 -12.99 -21.73 20.13
N GLU A 2 -12.63 -21.75 18.87
CA GLU A 2 -11.23 -21.66 18.47
C GLU A 2 -10.82 -20.18 18.42
N LEU A 3 -9.70 -19.84 19.04
CA LEU A 3 -9.20 -18.46 19.08
C LEU A 3 -8.38 -18.20 17.82
N ILE A 4 -8.73 -17.18 17.07
CA ILE A 4 -7.94 -16.73 15.90
C ILE A 4 -6.69 -16.03 16.42
N ASP A 5 -5.52 -16.67 16.28
CA ASP A 5 -4.22 -16.09 16.60
C ASP A 5 -3.68 -15.27 15.42
N GLY A 6 -4.01 -13.99 15.40
CA GLY A 6 -3.57 -13.07 14.35
C GLY A 6 -2.04 -12.89 14.28
N ASN A 7 -1.32 -13.05 15.41
CA ASN A 7 0.13 -12.95 15.41
C ASN A 7 0.78 -14.14 14.70
N ARG A 8 0.26 -15.35 14.94
CA ARG A 8 0.72 -16.56 14.23
C ARG A 8 0.47 -16.45 12.73
N ILE A 9 -0.76 -16.06 12.35
CA ILE A 9 -1.12 -15.89 10.92
C ILE A 9 -0.20 -14.87 10.26
N ALA A 10 0.05 -13.73 10.91
CA ALA A 10 0.96 -12.72 10.36
C ALA A 10 2.40 -13.24 10.23
N ALA A 11 2.89 -14.02 11.18
CA ALA A 11 4.24 -14.62 11.12
C ALA A 11 4.35 -15.63 9.96
N ASP A 12 3.33 -16.46 9.75
CA ASP A 12 3.28 -17.43 8.66
C ASP A 12 3.29 -16.72 7.29
N ILE A 13 2.49 -15.63 7.14
CA ILE A 13 2.46 -14.81 5.92
C ILE A 13 3.83 -14.15 5.67
N VAL A 14 4.45 -13.59 6.70
CA VAL A 14 5.79 -12.97 6.56
C VAL A 14 6.83 -14.00 6.13
N ALA A 15 6.79 -15.21 6.68
CA ALA A 15 7.71 -16.29 6.31
C ALA A 15 7.53 -16.72 4.83
N GLU A 16 6.28 -16.85 4.37
CA GLU A 16 5.96 -17.13 2.98
C GLU A 16 6.46 -16.02 2.04
N LEU A 17 6.15 -14.76 2.38
CA LEU A 17 6.55 -13.61 1.58
C LEU A 17 8.07 -13.48 1.46
N LYS A 18 8.83 -13.74 2.52
CA LYS A 18 10.30 -13.78 2.48
C LYS A 18 10.80 -14.76 1.42
N GLN A 19 10.23 -15.95 1.37
CA GLN A 19 10.63 -16.97 0.38
C GLN A 19 10.27 -16.52 -1.04
N ARG A 20 9.07 -15.98 -1.24
CA ARG A 20 8.62 -15.49 -2.55
C ARG A 20 9.49 -14.33 -3.04
N VAL A 21 9.75 -13.33 -2.20
CA VAL A 21 10.62 -12.19 -2.56
C VAL A 21 12.05 -12.64 -2.83
N ALA A 22 12.59 -13.57 -2.04
CA ALA A 22 13.93 -14.12 -2.28
C ALA A 22 14.06 -14.85 -3.62
N ALA A 23 12.98 -15.46 -4.11
CA ALA A 23 12.94 -16.18 -5.38
C ALA A 23 12.81 -15.27 -6.61
N ILE A 24 12.48 -13.97 -6.45
CA ILE A 24 12.37 -13.04 -7.56
C ILE A 24 13.76 -12.80 -8.18
N PRO A 25 13.96 -13.09 -9.47
CA PRO A 25 15.23 -12.84 -10.13
C PRO A 25 15.44 -11.34 -10.37
N GLY A 26 16.69 -10.88 -10.28
CA GLY A 26 17.06 -9.49 -10.58
C GLY A 26 16.76 -8.51 -9.45
N ARG A 27 16.15 -7.36 -9.78
CA ARG A 27 15.85 -6.30 -8.84
C ARG A 27 14.73 -6.73 -7.88
N LYS A 28 14.90 -6.45 -6.60
CA LYS A 28 13.83 -6.65 -5.61
C LYS A 28 12.71 -5.64 -5.83
N PRO A 29 11.45 -6.01 -5.53
CA PRO A 29 10.32 -5.08 -5.58
C PRO A 29 10.57 -3.85 -4.72
N CYS A 30 10.07 -2.71 -5.17
CA CYS A 30 10.15 -1.44 -4.46
C CYS A 30 8.75 -0.90 -4.16
N LEU A 31 8.48 -0.65 -2.88
CA LEU A 31 7.25 -0.05 -2.39
C LEU A 31 7.47 1.41 -2.00
N ALA A 32 6.83 2.33 -2.71
CA ALA A 32 6.76 3.74 -2.33
C ALA A 32 5.67 3.94 -1.26
N LEU A 33 6.07 4.41 -0.08
CA LEU A 33 5.18 4.75 1.03
C LEU A 33 5.07 6.26 1.13
N VAL A 34 3.94 6.82 0.74
CA VAL A 34 3.66 8.26 0.80
C VAL A 34 2.84 8.57 2.05
N ARG A 35 3.37 9.41 2.95
CA ARG A 35 2.67 9.89 4.14
C ARG A 35 2.76 11.41 4.21
N VAL A 36 1.61 12.07 4.10
CA VAL A 36 1.52 13.55 4.15
C VAL A 36 1.33 14.01 5.59
N GLY A 37 2.25 14.86 6.06
CA GLY A 37 2.22 15.38 7.42
C GLY A 37 2.69 14.36 8.48
N GLU A 38 2.40 14.64 9.75
CA GLU A 38 2.95 13.91 10.91
C GLU A 38 1.88 13.43 11.91
N ASP A 39 0.74 13.00 11.41
CA ASP A 39 -0.27 12.37 12.26
C ASP A 39 0.34 11.16 13.00
N PRO A 40 0.24 11.09 14.34
CA PRO A 40 0.93 10.05 15.12
C PRO A 40 0.50 8.62 14.77
N ALA A 41 -0.77 8.40 14.43
CA ALA A 41 -1.26 7.09 14.04
C ALA A 41 -0.68 6.70 12.68
N SER A 42 -0.72 7.62 11.70
CA SER A 42 -0.13 7.42 10.37
C SER A 42 1.37 7.17 10.44
N VAL A 43 2.10 7.89 11.31
CA VAL A 43 3.54 7.65 11.56
C VAL A 43 3.79 6.24 12.04
N SER A 44 3.01 5.77 13.03
CA SER A 44 3.16 4.43 13.60
C SER A 44 2.88 3.34 12.56
N TYR A 45 1.80 3.48 11.78
CA TYR A 45 1.42 2.52 10.74
C TYR A 45 2.45 2.45 9.62
N VAL A 46 2.91 3.59 9.11
CA VAL A 46 3.92 3.63 8.03
C VAL A 46 5.24 3.03 8.49
N ARG A 47 5.69 3.34 9.71
CA ARG A 47 6.90 2.73 10.28
C ARG A 47 6.79 1.21 10.39
N LYS A 48 5.62 0.68 10.79
CA LYS A 48 5.40 -0.76 10.83
C LYS A 48 5.43 -1.38 9.44
N LYS A 49 4.78 -0.75 8.45
CA LYS A 49 4.78 -1.19 7.05
C LYS A 49 6.20 -1.20 6.48
N GLU A 50 6.96 -0.13 6.68
CA GLU A 50 8.36 -0.01 6.24
C GLU A 50 9.22 -1.12 6.83
N LYS A 51 9.16 -1.32 8.15
CA LYS A 51 9.89 -2.40 8.84
C LYS A 51 9.53 -3.79 8.30
N THR A 52 8.24 -4.04 8.06
CA THR A 52 7.80 -5.33 7.52
C THR A 52 8.27 -5.52 6.08
N ALA A 53 8.21 -4.46 5.24
CA ALA A 53 8.73 -4.50 3.87
C ALA A 53 10.23 -4.84 3.85
N GLU A 54 11.03 -4.16 4.68
CA GLU A 54 12.46 -4.45 4.84
C GLU A 54 12.70 -5.90 5.31
N GLU A 55 11.92 -6.36 6.29
CA GLU A 55 12.03 -7.72 6.82
C GLU A 55 11.78 -8.80 5.76
N ILE A 56 10.84 -8.59 4.84
CA ILE A 56 10.54 -9.53 3.75
C ILE A 56 11.43 -9.34 2.51
N GLY A 57 12.29 -8.31 2.51
CA GLY A 57 13.24 -8.05 1.42
C GLY A 57 12.68 -7.17 0.30
N ILE A 58 11.58 -6.45 0.52
CA ILE A 58 11.07 -5.39 -0.37
C ILE A 58 11.82 -4.08 -0.07
N ALA A 59 12.27 -3.38 -1.11
CA ALA A 59 12.85 -2.06 -0.94
C ALA A 59 11.78 -1.03 -0.57
N GLY A 60 11.93 -0.37 0.57
CA GLY A 60 11.06 0.70 1.01
C GLY A 60 11.56 2.06 0.52
N ARG A 61 10.69 2.87 -0.08
CA ARG A 61 10.96 4.27 -0.43
C ARG A 61 9.97 5.15 0.31
N LEU A 62 10.38 5.68 1.45
CA LEU A 62 9.55 6.55 2.27
C LEU A 62 9.56 7.98 1.72
N ILE A 63 8.38 8.57 1.52
CA ILE A 63 8.18 9.90 0.96
C ILE A 63 7.28 10.68 1.91
N LEU A 64 7.77 11.79 2.43
CA LEU A 64 7.16 12.55 3.51
C LEU A 64 6.90 14.01 3.11
N PRO A 65 5.91 14.28 2.26
CA PRO A 65 5.52 15.65 1.97
C PRO A 65 5.01 16.37 3.22
N PRO A 66 5.24 17.68 3.32
CA PRO A 66 4.73 18.46 4.46
C PRO A 66 3.19 18.48 4.46
N VAL A 67 2.60 18.66 5.64
CA VAL A 67 1.12 18.74 5.79
C VAL A 67 0.49 19.84 4.94
N THR A 68 1.27 20.88 4.59
CA THR A 68 0.85 22.03 3.79
C THR A 68 0.98 21.82 2.29
N ILE A 69 1.41 20.64 1.83
CA ILE A 69 1.56 20.38 0.40
C ILE A 69 0.29 20.72 -0.36
N PRO A 70 0.35 21.50 -1.46
CA PRO A 70 -0.79 21.69 -2.34
C PRO A 70 -1.17 20.39 -3.06
N GLN A 71 -2.47 20.20 -3.32
CA GLN A 71 -2.95 19.01 -4.04
C GLN A 71 -2.26 18.80 -5.38
N ALA A 72 -2.03 19.87 -6.15
CA ALA A 72 -1.35 19.79 -7.44
C ALA A 72 0.08 19.25 -7.34
N GLU A 73 0.80 19.60 -6.27
CA GLU A 73 2.16 19.09 -6.03
C GLU A 73 2.13 17.61 -5.61
N LEU A 74 1.15 17.21 -4.78
CA LEU A 74 0.96 15.80 -4.44
C LEU A 74 0.61 14.98 -5.69
N PHE A 75 -0.22 15.51 -6.58
CA PHE A 75 -0.54 14.87 -7.85
C PHE A 75 0.70 14.68 -8.73
N ALA A 76 1.52 15.73 -8.86
CA ALA A 76 2.77 15.65 -9.62
C ALA A 76 3.73 14.61 -9.03
N LEU A 77 3.81 14.50 -7.71
CA LEU A 77 4.59 13.47 -7.02
C LEU A 77 4.07 12.06 -7.36
N ILE A 78 2.74 11.86 -7.34
CA ILE A 78 2.15 10.55 -7.70
C ILE A 78 2.43 10.22 -9.16
N ASP A 79 2.31 11.18 -10.07
CA ASP A 79 2.63 10.97 -11.49
C ASP A 79 4.09 10.55 -11.70
N GLN A 80 5.01 11.15 -10.97
CA GLN A 80 6.42 10.73 -10.98
C GLN A 80 6.61 9.30 -10.49
N LEU A 81 5.91 8.90 -9.44
CA LEU A 81 5.98 7.53 -8.91
C LEU A 81 5.33 6.52 -9.87
N ASN A 82 4.23 6.90 -10.51
CA ASN A 82 3.59 6.07 -11.55
C ASN A 82 4.54 5.83 -12.72
N ALA A 83 5.28 6.86 -13.15
CA ALA A 83 6.21 6.78 -14.28
C ALA A 83 7.57 6.16 -13.91
N ASP A 84 7.88 5.94 -12.65
CA ASP A 84 9.17 5.40 -12.20
C ASP A 84 9.17 3.87 -12.28
N ASP A 85 9.89 3.31 -13.25
CA ASP A 85 10.07 1.85 -13.41
C ASP A 85 10.80 1.19 -12.22
N GLY A 86 11.42 2.00 -11.37
CA GLY A 86 12.04 1.55 -10.12
C GLY A 86 11.05 1.35 -8.97
N VAL A 87 9.77 1.75 -9.15
CA VAL A 87 8.69 1.62 -8.16
C VAL A 87 7.66 0.62 -8.67
N ASP A 88 7.45 -0.46 -7.92
CA ASP A 88 6.50 -1.53 -8.28
C ASP A 88 5.15 -1.37 -7.57
N GLY A 89 5.12 -0.67 -6.45
CA GLY A 89 3.89 -0.40 -5.72
C GLY A 89 3.90 0.96 -5.05
N ILE A 90 2.73 1.58 -4.95
CA ILE A 90 2.54 2.87 -4.29
C ILE A 90 1.46 2.71 -3.23
N LEU A 91 1.78 3.10 -2.02
CA LEU A 91 0.82 3.17 -0.92
C LEU A 91 0.76 4.61 -0.41
N VAL A 92 -0.41 5.22 -0.49
CA VAL A 92 -0.66 6.55 0.07
C VAL A 92 -1.40 6.39 1.39
N GLN A 93 -0.73 6.74 2.48
CA GLN A 93 -1.29 6.57 3.83
C GLN A 93 -2.41 7.56 4.09
N SER A 94 -3.59 7.05 4.35
CA SER A 94 -4.77 7.78 4.83
C SER A 94 -4.71 7.98 6.37
N PRO A 95 -5.32 9.04 6.93
CA PRO A 95 -6.03 10.12 6.24
C PRO A 95 -5.08 11.18 5.66
N LEU A 96 -5.51 11.82 4.57
CA LEU A 96 -4.82 12.96 4.00
C LEU A 96 -5.29 14.30 4.63
N PRO A 97 -4.48 15.38 4.56
CA PRO A 97 -4.88 16.70 5.02
C PRO A 97 -6.14 17.22 4.31
N LYS A 98 -6.95 18.01 5.00
CA LYS A 98 -8.28 18.46 4.53
C LYS A 98 -8.29 19.21 3.19
N GLN A 99 -7.17 19.84 2.80
CA GLN A 99 -7.05 20.53 1.51
C GLN A 99 -6.81 19.57 0.33
N ILE A 100 -6.62 18.28 0.60
CA ILE A 100 -6.40 17.24 -0.41
C ILE A 100 -7.70 16.45 -0.58
N ASP A 101 -8.15 16.31 -1.81
CA ASP A 101 -9.21 15.38 -2.17
C ASP A 101 -8.64 13.96 -2.27
N GLU A 102 -8.82 13.19 -1.24
CA GLU A 102 -8.28 11.84 -1.09
C GLU A 102 -8.76 10.89 -2.20
N LEU A 103 -10.02 11.02 -2.63
CA LEU A 103 -10.55 10.19 -3.72
C LEU A 103 -9.84 10.49 -5.05
N GLN A 104 -9.52 11.75 -5.32
CA GLN A 104 -8.77 12.09 -6.53
C GLN A 104 -7.32 11.59 -6.46
N VAL A 105 -6.72 11.55 -5.28
CA VAL A 105 -5.39 10.95 -5.07
C VAL A 105 -5.41 9.47 -5.44
N PHE A 106 -6.35 8.70 -4.90
CA PHE A 106 -6.45 7.26 -5.20
C PHE A 106 -6.79 6.98 -6.67
N ARG A 107 -7.62 7.82 -7.30
CA ARG A 107 -7.93 7.71 -8.74
C ARG A 107 -6.74 7.98 -9.65
N ARG A 108 -5.70 8.65 -9.14
CA ARG A 108 -4.51 9.00 -9.89
C ARG A 108 -3.44 7.92 -9.87
N LEU A 109 -3.53 6.97 -8.94
CA LEU A 109 -2.61 5.84 -8.90
C LEU A 109 -2.83 4.95 -10.13
N GLU A 110 -1.72 4.51 -10.74
CA GLU A 110 -1.78 3.46 -11.76
C GLU A 110 -2.32 2.18 -11.13
N PRO A 111 -3.33 1.54 -11.73
CA PRO A 111 -3.99 0.36 -11.14
C PRO A 111 -3.03 -0.76 -10.78
N GLU A 112 -1.96 -0.93 -11.56
CA GLU A 112 -0.95 -1.97 -11.34
C GLU A 112 0.02 -1.65 -10.19
N LYS A 113 0.06 -0.37 -9.75
CA LYS A 113 0.88 0.10 -8.64
C LYS A 113 0.06 0.45 -7.38
N ASP A 114 -1.26 0.48 -7.48
CA ASP A 114 -2.19 0.76 -6.37
C ASP A 114 -2.32 -0.46 -5.45
N VAL A 115 -1.32 -0.68 -4.60
CA VAL A 115 -1.24 -1.88 -3.75
C VAL A 115 -2.27 -1.93 -2.62
N ASP A 116 -2.95 -0.82 -2.33
CA ASP A 116 -4.04 -0.77 -1.34
C ASP A 116 -5.42 -1.01 -1.99
N GLY A 117 -5.48 -1.05 -3.34
CA GLY A 117 -6.68 -1.35 -4.10
C GLY A 117 -7.80 -0.31 -3.94
N LEU A 118 -7.47 0.95 -3.66
CA LEU A 118 -8.43 2.02 -3.40
C LEU A 118 -8.77 2.84 -4.66
N GLY A 119 -8.04 2.64 -5.74
CA GLY A 119 -8.29 3.26 -7.03
C GLY A 119 -9.55 2.72 -7.71
N THR A 120 -10.19 3.53 -8.53
CA THR A 120 -11.47 3.20 -9.19
C THR A 120 -11.42 1.90 -10.00
N MET A 121 -10.30 1.62 -10.66
CA MET A 121 -10.14 0.39 -11.46
C MET A 121 -10.12 -0.85 -10.59
N ASN A 122 -9.33 -0.86 -9.51
CA ASN A 122 -9.25 -1.99 -8.59
C ASN A 122 -10.58 -2.21 -7.86
N LEU A 123 -11.22 -1.13 -7.39
CA LEU A 123 -12.57 -1.22 -6.80
C LEU A 123 -13.60 -1.74 -7.82
N GLY A 124 -13.51 -1.32 -9.08
CA GLY A 124 -14.37 -1.80 -10.16
C GLY A 124 -14.18 -3.30 -10.43
N LYS A 125 -12.94 -3.78 -10.45
CA LYS A 125 -12.63 -5.22 -10.57
C LYS A 125 -13.21 -6.03 -9.44
N VAL A 126 -13.03 -5.58 -8.19
CA VAL A 126 -13.64 -6.25 -7.02
C VAL A 126 -15.17 -6.32 -7.14
N ALA A 127 -15.82 -5.23 -7.61
CA ALA A 127 -17.28 -5.22 -7.80
C ALA A 127 -17.76 -6.16 -8.91
N GLN A 128 -16.90 -6.56 -9.84
CA GLN A 128 -17.15 -7.48 -10.94
C GLN A 128 -16.69 -8.92 -10.65
N ASP A 129 -16.23 -9.21 -9.45
CA ASP A 129 -15.62 -10.50 -9.07
C ASP A 129 -14.40 -10.88 -9.96
N ASP A 130 -13.65 -9.84 -10.40
CA ASP A 130 -12.42 -9.96 -11.18
C ASP A 130 -11.22 -9.99 -10.24
N ASP A 131 -10.54 -11.12 -10.14
CA ASP A 131 -9.38 -11.37 -9.26
C ASP A 131 -8.04 -10.86 -9.82
N THR A 132 -8.05 -10.22 -10.99
CA THR A 132 -6.84 -9.64 -11.60
C THR A 132 -6.42 -8.29 -11.01
N GLY A 133 -7.22 -7.71 -10.11
CA GLY A 133 -6.94 -6.45 -9.42
C GLY A 133 -6.44 -6.64 -8.00
N PHE A 134 -6.00 -5.52 -7.40
CA PHE A 134 -5.71 -5.50 -5.96
C PHE A 134 -7.01 -5.36 -5.17
N VAL A 135 -7.17 -6.21 -4.17
CA VAL A 135 -8.28 -6.11 -3.21
C VAL A 135 -7.82 -5.31 -2.00
N SER A 136 -8.62 -4.30 -1.61
CA SER A 136 -8.31 -3.53 -0.42
C SER A 136 -8.10 -4.43 0.81
N CYS A 137 -7.03 -4.17 1.55
CA CYS A 137 -6.58 -5.05 2.64
C CYS A 137 -7.64 -5.27 3.71
N THR A 138 -8.34 -4.22 4.15
CA THR A 138 -9.35 -4.32 5.22
C THR A 138 -10.52 -5.23 4.86
N PRO A 139 -11.19 -5.11 3.70
CA PRO A 139 -12.20 -6.07 3.25
C PRO A 139 -11.66 -7.49 3.08
N ALA A 140 -10.44 -7.65 2.56
CA ALA A 140 -9.81 -8.94 2.38
C ALA A 140 -9.56 -9.66 3.72
N GLU A 141 -9.12 -8.92 4.74
CA GLU A 141 -8.90 -9.45 6.10
C GLU A 141 -10.21 -9.87 6.74
N ILE A 142 -11.29 -9.07 6.60
CA ILE A 142 -12.62 -9.41 7.11
C ILE A 142 -13.14 -10.68 6.43
N GLY A 143 -12.99 -10.80 5.12
CA GLY A 143 -13.37 -12.00 4.37
C GLY A 143 -12.67 -13.27 4.87
N ARG A 144 -11.37 -13.20 5.14
CA ARG A 144 -10.59 -14.31 5.70
C ARG A 144 -10.99 -14.72 7.12
N ALA A 145 -11.55 -13.81 7.90
CA ALA A 145 -12.01 -14.09 9.25
C ALA A 145 -13.37 -14.80 9.30
N HIS A 146 -14.08 -14.90 8.18
CA HIS A 146 -15.44 -15.48 8.06
C HIS A 146 -15.48 -16.82 7.35
N VAL A 147 -14.33 -17.41 7.03
CA VAL A 147 -14.23 -18.72 6.36
C VAL A 147 -13.96 -19.82 7.37
#